data_4ff745a6b36ed618035146d9a3298aeb
#
_entry.id   4ff745a6b36ed618035146d9a3298aeb
#
_cell.length_a   1.000
_cell.length_b   1.000
_cell.length_c   1.000
_cell.angle_alpha   90.00
_cell.angle_beta   90.00
_cell.angle_gamma   90.00
#
_symmetry.space_group_name_H-M   'P 1'
#
loop_
_entity.id
_entity.type
_entity.pdbx_description
1 polymer ?
#
loop_
_entity_poly.entity_id
_entity_poly.type
_entity_poly.pdbx_seq_one_letter_code
_entity_poly.pdbx_strand_id
1 'polypeptide(L)'
;MHRFRASRADLICGRSVICAATLATIVAVAHLHGTQPAGPFEVVLAGGRVMDPASGLDGVRHIGIRDRQIAAVSTAPLTGVTTIDVSGLVVSPGFIDPHAHAQSLEGNRFQARDGVTTALELESGAMPMNDWYQSREGQALLNYGATVGHISSRIAVMHAKERWSEISAMRQDTSDPRPDWTHKKATPAQIDAMIGHLERGLVAGALGVGMGPAYTPGASREELLRVFELAARRKVLAFIHMRSAGEVEPGGSIDALQEVLANVAATGASVHIVHITSMGLGQTPRLLSMIDGARARGLDVTTELYPYTAASTYLQSALFEPGWQGRFGISFKDVQWAATGERLTEETFTRYRARGGFVVIHMIPEEALRAALTHPTVMVGSDGVPLTNGGGHPRGVGTYARVLGRYVREEKVIDLMTALRKISLMPAQRLELFVPAMRRKGRIAVGMDADLTVFDPARVIDRATFDKPAQFSEGIRHVLVGGTFVVRDEQLVPQVAPGRPIRTQP
;
A
#
# COMPACT_ATOMS: atom_id res chain seq x y z
N MET A 1 65.76 26.84 2.42
CA MET A 1 67.08 26.57 3.05
C MET A 1 66.99 25.18 3.68
N HIS A 2 68.04 24.38 3.35
CA HIS A 2 68.43 23.01 3.73
C HIS A 2 67.55 21.86 3.16
N ARG A 3 67.97 21.30 2.20
CA ARG A 3 68.84 20.27 1.60
C ARG A 3 69.51 19.31 2.63
N PHE A 4 69.28 17.98 2.43
CA PHE A 4 70.33 16.90 2.45
C PHE A 4 69.60 15.59 2.13
N ARG A 5 69.82 14.95 1.02
CA ARG A 5 70.91 14.17 0.43
C ARG A 5 70.85 12.68 0.83
N ALA A 6 70.85 11.91 -0.24
CA ALA A 6 70.86 10.48 -0.50
C ALA A 6 72.06 9.73 0.12
N SER A 7 71.89 8.41 0.25
CA SER A 7 73.00 7.46 0.18
C SER A 7 72.56 6.15 -0.52
N ARG A 8 73.39 5.74 -1.49
CA ARG A 8 73.41 4.48 -2.21
C ARG A 8 74.32 3.47 -1.46
N ALA A 9 74.08 2.18 -1.62
CA ALA A 9 75.03 1.09 -1.88
C ALA A 9 74.25 -0.24 -1.89
N ASP A 10 74.22 -1.04 -2.82
CA ASP A 10 75.08 -1.85 -3.68
C ASP A 10 74.78 -3.36 -3.45
N LEU A 11 74.41 -3.96 -4.54
CA LEU A 11 74.67 -5.31 -5.09
C LEU A 11 74.94 -6.48 -4.09
N ILE A 12 74.19 -7.59 -4.31
CA ILE A 12 74.81 -8.90 -4.67
C ILE A 12 73.80 -9.77 -5.44
N CYS A 13 74.33 -10.43 -6.45
CA CYS A 13 73.72 -11.32 -7.44
C CYS A 13 73.42 -12.71 -6.83
N GLY A 14 72.25 -13.30 -7.13
CA GLY A 14 71.92 -14.69 -6.84
C GLY A 14 70.88 -15.22 -7.82
N ARG A 15 71.33 -15.93 -8.85
CA ARG A 15 70.50 -16.69 -9.78
C ARG A 15 69.84 -17.86 -9.03
N SER A 16 68.50 -17.91 -9.08
CA SER A 16 67.75 -19.14 -8.79
C SER A 16 66.69 -19.33 -9.84
N VAL A 17 66.79 -20.46 -10.49
CA VAL A 17 65.86 -21.00 -11.50
C VAL A 17 64.53 -21.31 -10.77
N ILE A 18 63.45 -20.70 -11.16
CA ILE A 18 62.10 -21.07 -10.67
C ILE A 18 61.39 -21.74 -11.86
N CYS A 19 61.15 -23.04 -11.71
CA CYS A 19 60.17 -23.78 -12.54
C CYS A 19 58.77 -23.20 -12.39
N ALA A 20 58.21 -22.74 -13.48
CA ALA A 20 56.81 -22.36 -13.57
C ALA A 20 55.93 -23.63 -13.63
N ALA A 21 55.31 -23.95 -12.49
CA ALA A 21 54.19 -24.91 -12.48
C ALA A 21 52.91 -24.14 -12.66
N THR A 22 52.33 -24.25 -13.87
CA THR A 22 50.99 -23.71 -14.21
C THR A 22 49.93 -24.58 -13.52
N LEU A 23 49.37 -24.09 -12.40
CA LEU A 23 48.19 -24.69 -11.80
C LEU A 23 46.98 -24.19 -12.59
N ALA A 24 46.39 -25.04 -13.39
CA ALA A 24 45.08 -24.81 -14.01
C ALA A 24 44.01 -25.01 -12.95
N THR A 25 43.47 -23.90 -12.42
CA THR A 25 42.30 -23.93 -11.53
C THR A 25 41.06 -24.19 -12.33
N ILE A 26 40.58 -25.44 -12.32
CA ILE A 26 39.28 -25.80 -12.86
C ILE A 26 38.24 -25.26 -11.85
N VAL A 27 37.58 -24.14 -12.19
CA VAL A 27 36.40 -23.69 -11.46
C VAL A 27 35.26 -24.62 -11.88
N ALA A 28 34.98 -25.61 -11.07
CA ALA A 28 33.75 -26.40 -11.16
C ALA A 28 32.59 -25.51 -10.74
N VAL A 29 31.84 -25.00 -11.73
CA VAL A 29 30.51 -24.41 -11.48
C VAL A 29 29.61 -25.55 -11.02
N ALA A 30 29.49 -25.73 -9.70
CA ALA A 30 28.50 -26.59 -9.11
C ALA A 30 27.13 -26.00 -9.44
N HIS A 31 26.44 -26.57 -10.44
CA HIS A 31 25.01 -26.40 -10.60
C HIS A 31 24.37 -26.98 -9.33
N LEU A 32 23.96 -26.11 -8.42
CA LEU A 32 23.06 -26.48 -7.32
C LEU A 32 21.74 -26.93 -7.96
N HIS A 33 21.68 -28.20 -8.33
CA HIS A 33 20.41 -28.88 -8.54
C HIS A 33 19.76 -28.92 -7.16
N GLY A 34 18.84 -28.00 -6.92
CA GLY A 34 17.96 -28.06 -5.74
C GLY A 34 17.32 -29.44 -5.74
N THR A 35 17.64 -30.26 -4.77
CA THR A 35 16.96 -31.54 -4.54
C THR A 35 15.47 -31.26 -4.44
N GLN A 36 14.66 -31.79 -5.35
CA GLN A 36 13.20 -31.73 -5.25
C GLN A 36 12.82 -32.34 -3.90
N PRO A 37 11.98 -31.67 -3.10
CA PRO A 37 11.52 -32.26 -1.83
C PRO A 37 10.84 -33.59 -2.11
N ALA A 38 11.14 -34.63 -1.32
CA ALA A 38 10.55 -35.95 -1.45
C ALA A 38 9.06 -35.91 -1.14
N GLY A 39 8.21 -36.04 -2.16
CA GLY A 39 6.74 -36.12 -2.04
C GLY A 39 6.00 -35.14 -2.98
N PRO A 40 4.72 -35.39 -3.26
CA PRO A 40 3.92 -34.55 -4.14
C PRO A 40 3.69 -33.16 -3.50
N PHE A 41 3.58 -32.11 -4.35
CA PHE A 41 3.16 -30.79 -3.91
C PHE A 41 1.66 -30.83 -3.51
N GLU A 42 1.26 -29.96 -2.58
CA GLU A 42 -0.16 -29.82 -2.21
C GLU A 42 -0.97 -29.27 -3.39
N VAL A 43 -0.41 -28.24 -4.05
CA VAL A 43 -0.97 -27.61 -5.23
C VAL A 43 0.12 -27.41 -6.27
N VAL A 44 -0.21 -27.70 -7.53
CA VAL A 44 0.60 -27.35 -8.70
C VAL A 44 -0.21 -26.43 -9.61
N LEU A 45 0.33 -25.25 -9.93
CA LEU A 45 -0.16 -24.43 -11.02
C LEU A 45 0.68 -24.78 -12.27
N ALA A 46 0.04 -25.40 -13.26
CA ALA A 46 0.74 -26.01 -14.40
C ALA A 46 0.66 -25.13 -15.65
N GLY A 47 1.83 -24.86 -16.27
CA GLY A 47 1.92 -24.31 -17.63
C GLY A 47 1.56 -22.84 -17.81
N GLY A 48 1.50 -22.05 -16.72
CA GLY A 48 1.19 -20.62 -16.79
C GLY A 48 2.37 -19.75 -17.20
N ARG A 49 2.09 -18.59 -17.78
CA ARG A 49 3.08 -17.52 -17.96
C ARG A 49 3.37 -16.89 -16.61
N VAL A 50 4.46 -17.32 -15.99
CA VAL A 50 4.90 -16.75 -14.70
C VAL A 50 5.61 -15.43 -14.95
N MET A 51 5.10 -14.36 -14.32
CA MET A 51 5.69 -13.03 -14.38
C MET A 51 6.07 -12.58 -12.97
N ASP A 52 7.37 -12.49 -12.70
CA ASP A 52 7.91 -12.05 -11.42
C ASP A 52 8.67 -10.73 -11.57
N PRO A 53 8.12 -9.61 -11.05
CA PRO A 53 8.77 -8.30 -11.17
C PRO A 53 10.06 -8.17 -10.33
N ALA A 54 10.32 -9.10 -9.40
CA ALA A 54 11.54 -9.07 -8.58
C ALA A 54 12.77 -9.59 -9.33
N SER A 55 12.61 -10.68 -10.08
CA SER A 55 13.68 -11.29 -10.88
C SER A 55 13.65 -10.90 -12.35
N GLY A 56 12.56 -10.29 -12.83
CA GLY A 56 12.30 -10.04 -14.25
C GLY A 56 11.88 -11.30 -15.01
N LEU A 57 11.56 -12.42 -14.32
CA LEU A 57 11.08 -13.64 -14.95
C LEU A 57 9.77 -13.36 -15.71
N ASP A 58 9.77 -13.73 -16.99
CA ASP A 58 8.59 -13.74 -17.86
C ASP A 58 8.67 -14.97 -18.77
N GLY A 59 7.91 -16.01 -18.46
CA GLY A 59 7.94 -17.24 -19.24
C GLY A 59 7.10 -18.36 -18.63
N VAL A 60 6.83 -19.39 -19.45
CA VAL A 60 6.01 -20.53 -19.03
C VAL A 60 6.75 -21.35 -17.96
N ARG A 61 6.08 -21.56 -16.81
CA ARG A 61 6.60 -22.36 -15.69
C ARG A 61 5.46 -23.16 -15.03
N HIS A 62 5.89 -24.13 -14.22
CA HIS A 62 5.04 -24.84 -13.27
C HIS A 62 5.45 -24.38 -11.85
N ILE A 63 4.46 -24.08 -11.00
CA ILE A 63 4.68 -23.66 -9.61
C ILE A 63 4.18 -24.77 -8.70
N GLY A 64 5.07 -25.33 -7.87
CA GLY A 64 4.74 -26.28 -6.83
C GLY A 64 4.62 -25.59 -5.47
N ILE A 65 3.51 -25.80 -4.76
CA ILE A 65 3.20 -25.17 -3.49
C ILE A 65 3.16 -26.26 -2.41
N ARG A 66 3.79 -25.95 -1.25
CA ARG A 66 3.79 -26.79 -0.04
C ARG A 66 4.01 -25.90 1.19
N ASP A 67 3.37 -26.27 2.31
CA ASP A 67 3.54 -25.59 3.59
C ASP A 67 3.36 -24.07 3.48
N ARG A 68 2.34 -23.64 2.74
CA ARG A 68 2.00 -22.23 2.48
C ARG A 68 3.03 -21.45 1.66
N GLN A 69 4.08 -22.10 1.12
CA GLN A 69 5.17 -21.48 0.39
C GLN A 69 5.28 -22.01 -1.02
N ILE A 70 5.91 -21.22 -1.88
CA ILE A 70 6.37 -21.68 -3.19
C ILE A 70 7.56 -22.61 -2.95
N ALA A 71 7.37 -23.91 -3.19
CA ALA A 71 8.40 -24.92 -3.00
C ALA A 71 9.17 -25.26 -4.28
N ALA A 72 8.59 -24.96 -5.45
CA ALA A 72 9.27 -25.10 -6.74
C ALA A 72 8.75 -24.09 -7.77
N VAL A 73 9.68 -23.63 -8.65
CA VAL A 73 9.38 -22.93 -9.90
C VAL A 73 10.18 -23.66 -11.01
N SER A 74 9.50 -24.35 -11.93
CA SER A 74 10.13 -25.31 -12.84
C SER A 74 9.69 -25.12 -14.29
N THR A 75 10.59 -25.40 -15.21
CA THR A 75 10.27 -25.56 -16.66
C THR A 75 9.75 -26.96 -16.97
N ALA A 76 10.10 -27.96 -16.14
CA ALA A 76 9.60 -29.32 -16.28
C ALA A 76 8.28 -29.48 -15.49
N PRO A 77 7.35 -30.35 -15.93
CA PRO A 77 6.12 -30.66 -15.23
C PRO A 77 6.38 -31.10 -13.78
N LEU A 78 5.48 -30.67 -12.89
CA LEU A 78 5.48 -31.02 -11.47
C LEU A 78 4.27 -31.91 -11.16
N THR A 79 4.38 -32.75 -10.11
CA THR A 79 3.28 -33.62 -9.64
C THR A 79 2.77 -33.10 -8.30
N GLY A 80 1.46 -32.88 -8.22
CA GLY A 80 0.78 -32.43 -7.00
C GLY A 80 -0.47 -33.21 -6.68
N VAL A 81 -0.94 -33.09 -5.42
CA VAL A 81 -2.25 -33.64 -5.00
C VAL A 81 -3.35 -32.97 -5.81
N THR A 82 -3.28 -31.65 -5.94
CA THR A 82 -4.16 -30.86 -6.80
C THR A 82 -3.32 -30.19 -7.89
N THR A 83 -3.61 -30.46 -9.16
CA THR A 83 -2.97 -29.79 -10.29
C THR A 83 -4.03 -28.97 -11.05
N ILE A 84 -3.76 -27.68 -11.21
CA ILE A 84 -4.60 -26.73 -11.94
C ILE A 84 -3.86 -26.34 -13.22
N ASP A 85 -4.46 -26.60 -14.37
CA ASP A 85 -3.97 -26.11 -15.65
C ASP A 85 -4.25 -24.59 -15.75
N VAL A 86 -3.19 -23.80 -15.83
CA VAL A 86 -3.23 -22.35 -15.99
C VAL A 86 -2.56 -21.90 -17.28
N SER A 87 -2.53 -22.79 -18.28
CA SER A 87 -2.02 -22.50 -19.62
C SER A 87 -2.77 -21.32 -20.25
N GLY A 88 -2.03 -20.41 -20.87
CA GLY A 88 -2.60 -19.18 -21.44
C GLY A 88 -2.90 -18.06 -20.42
N LEU A 89 -2.81 -18.35 -19.13
CA LEU A 89 -2.99 -17.37 -18.05
C LEU A 89 -1.65 -16.83 -17.54
N VAL A 90 -1.69 -15.64 -16.96
CA VAL A 90 -0.57 -15.06 -16.21
C VAL A 90 -0.64 -15.49 -14.77
N VAL A 91 0.48 -15.98 -14.23
CA VAL A 91 0.68 -16.23 -12.80
C VAL A 91 1.63 -15.17 -12.26
N SER A 92 1.15 -14.31 -11.37
CA SER A 92 1.91 -13.21 -10.76
C SER A 92 1.96 -13.36 -9.25
N PRO A 93 2.86 -12.63 -8.54
CA PRO A 93 2.70 -12.44 -7.11
C PRO A 93 1.31 -11.88 -6.81
N GLY A 94 0.74 -12.28 -5.69
CA GLY A 94 -0.54 -11.71 -5.20
C GLY A 94 -0.42 -10.20 -4.98
N PHE A 95 -1.48 -9.47 -5.32
CA PHE A 95 -1.47 -8.02 -5.19
C PHE A 95 -1.50 -7.60 -3.73
N ILE A 96 -0.80 -6.52 -3.42
CA ILE A 96 -0.68 -5.96 -2.08
C ILE A 96 -1.32 -4.58 -2.09
N ASP A 97 -2.38 -4.43 -1.33
CA ASP A 97 -3.06 -3.15 -1.12
C ASP A 97 -2.52 -2.47 0.14
N PRO A 98 -1.66 -1.44 0.01
CA PRO A 98 -1.12 -0.73 1.17
C PRO A 98 -2.14 0.24 1.79
N HIS A 99 -3.30 0.44 1.15
CA HIS A 99 -4.26 1.48 1.52
C HIS A 99 -5.69 0.97 1.42
N ALA A 100 -6.12 0.16 2.40
CA ALA A 100 -7.40 -0.52 2.39
C ALA A 100 -8.21 -0.23 3.67
N HIS A 101 -9.21 0.65 3.57
CA HIS A 101 -10.12 0.95 4.68
C HIS A 101 -11.27 -0.06 4.81
N ALA A 102 -11.64 -0.73 3.70
CA ALA A 102 -12.71 -1.71 3.67
C ALA A 102 -12.28 -3.07 4.26
N GLN A 103 -11.88 -3.09 5.53
CA GLN A 103 -11.38 -4.27 6.26
C GLN A 103 -12.50 -5.16 6.81
N SER A 104 -13.66 -5.21 6.16
CA SER A 104 -14.74 -6.14 6.44
C SER A 104 -14.64 -7.41 5.58
N LEU A 105 -15.36 -8.47 5.94
CA LEU A 105 -15.42 -9.67 5.11
C LEU A 105 -15.96 -9.38 3.70
N GLU A 106 -16.95 -8.49 3.57
CA GLU A 106 -17.49 -8.04 2.28
C GLU A 106 -16.44 -7.31 1.46
N GLY A 107 -15.73 -6.33 2.07
CA GLY A 107 -14.64 -5.61 1.41
C GLY A 107 -13.54 -6.56 0.95
N ASN A 108 -13.13 -7.50 1.80
CA ASN A 108 -12.10 -8.49 1.44
C ASN A 108 -12.55 -9.44 0.32
N ARG A 109 -13.86 -9.75 0.18
CA ARG A 109 -14.39 -10.52 -0.96
C ARG A 109 -14.22 -9.76 -2.28
N PHE A 110 -14.50 -8.46 -2.30
CA PHE A 110 -14.24 -7.63 -3.48
C PHE A 110 -12.76 -7.56 -3.80
N GLN A 111 -11.92 -7.31 -2.81
CA GLN A 111 -10.46 -7.26 -2.97
C GLN A 111 -9.88 -8.60 -3.46
N ALA A 112 -10.33 -9.74 -2.92
CA ALA A 112 -9.92 -11.06 -3.40
C ALA A 112 -10.27 -11.27 -4.88
N ARG A 113 -11.49 -10.87 -5.29
CA ARG A 113 -11.95 -10.93 -6.69
C ARG A 113 -11.23 -9.93 -7.60
N ASP A 114 -10.51 -8.97 -7.04
CA ASP A 114 -9.63 -8.02 -7.73
C ASP A 114 -8.14 -8.44 -7.69
N GLY A 115 -7.85 -9.63 -7.16
CA GLY A 115 -6.51 -10.22 -7.13
C GLY A 115 -5.66 -9.90 -5.89
N VAL A 116 -6.22 -9.22 -4.90
CA VAL A 116 -5.51 -8.87 -3.67
C VAL A 116 -5.34 -10.11 -2.78
N THR A 117 -4.15 -10.29 -2.24
CA THR A 117 -3.81 -11.33 -1.24
C THR A 117 -3.44 -10.74 0.11
N THR A 118 -3.10 -9.45 0.12
CA THR A 118 -2.69 -8.73 1.33
C THR A 118 -3.34 -7.35 1.32
N ALA A 119 -4.16 -7.02 2.32
CA ALA A 119 -4.85 -5.76 2.47
C ALA A 119 -4.45 -5.09 3.79
N LEU A 120 -3.90 -3.87 3.72
CA LEU A 120 -3.31 -3.16 4.85
C LEU A 120 -4.02 -1.83 5.10
N GLU A 121 -4.30 -1.54 6.37
CA GLU A 121 -4.86 -0.26 6.82
C GLU A 121 -3.73 0.66 7.30
N LEU A 122 -3.09 1.38 6.40
CA LEU A 122 -1.86 2.10 6.75
C LEU A 122 -2.07 3.61 6.94
N GLU A 123 -3.10 4.22 6.33
CA GLU A 123 -3.35 5.66 6.48
C GLU A 123 -4.04 6.01 7.79
N SER A 124 -5.26 5.52 7.98
CA SER A 124 -6.07 5.86 9.16
C SER A 124 -5.60 5.10 10.40
N GLY A 125 -5.06 3.91 10.19
CA GLY A 125 -4.61 3.02 11.25
C GLY A 125 -5.73 2.56 12.19
N ALA A 126 -5.34 1.83 13.22
CA ALA A 126 -6.23 1.27 14.23
C ALA A 126 -5.72 1.58 15.65
N MET A 127 -6.63 1.53 16.65
CA MET A 127 -6.28 1.60 18.06
C MET A 127 -7.51 1.22 18.91
N PRO A 128 -7.37 0.33 19.92
CA PRO A 128 -6.16 -0.43 20.30
C PRO A 128 -5.77 -1.51 19.27
N MET A 129 -4.47 -1.71 19.08
CA MET A 129 -3.96 -2.64 18.08
C MET A 129 -4.29 -4.10 18.37
N ASN A 130 -4.23 -4.53 19.64
CA ASN A 130 -4.52 -5.91 20.01
C ASN A 130 -5.96 -6.29 19.68
N ASP A 131 -6.93 -5.43 20.02
CA ASP A 131 -8.35 -5.66 19.73
C ASP A 131 -8.59 -5.77 18.20
N TRP A 132 -7.93 -4.89 17.44
CA TRP A 132 -8.03 -4.90 15.98
C TRP A 132 -7.50 -6.18 15.35
N TYR A 133 -6.35 -6.68 15.79
CA TYR A 133 -5.80 -7.96 15.32
C TYR A 133 -6.65 -9.15 15.78
N GLN A 134 -7.04 -9.17 17.05
CA GLN A 134 -7.84 -10.25 17.64
C GLN A 134 -9.19 -10.42 16.91
N SER A 135 -9.84 -9.31 16.55
CA SER A 135 -11.13 -9.35 15.83
C SER A 135 -11.06 -9.98 14.44
N ARG A 136 -9.86 -10.24 13.91
CA ARG A 136 -9.62 -10.81 12.56
C ARG A 136 -8.99 -12.20 12.59
N GLU A 137 -8.49 -12.60 13.73
CA GLU A 137 -7.80 -13.88 13.88
C GLU A 137 -8.73 -15.06 13.56
N GLY A 138 -8.26 -15.95 12.66
CA GLY A 138 -9.03 -17.11 12.20
C GLY A 138 -10.23 -16.81 11.31
N GLN A 139 -10.50 -15.52 10.96
CA GLN A 139 -11.63 -15.11 10.14
C GLN A 139 -11.22 -14.35 8.87
N ALA A 140 -9.95 -14.02 8.72
CA ALA A 140 -9.48 -13.18 7.62
C ALA A 140 -9.33 -13.98 6.32
N LEU A 141 -9.94 -13.47 5.26
CA LEU A 141 -9.80 -14.02 3.90
C LEU A 141 -8.42 -13.70 3.31
N LEU A 142 -7.92 -12.49 3.55
CA LEU A 142 -6.65 -11.96 3.06
C LEU A 142 -5.66 -11.77 4.22
N ASN A 143 -4.37 -11.70 3.92
CA ASN A 143 -3.39 -11.25 4.89
C ASN A 143 -3.69 -9.78 5.27
N TYR A 144 -3.51 -9.43 6.54
CA TYR A 144 -3.94 -8.15 7.08
C TYR A 144 -2.92 -7.55 8.05
N GLY A 145 -2.92 -6.24 8.14
CA GLY A 145 -2.09 -5.47 9.07
C GLY A 145 -2.52 -4.01 9.09
N ALA A 146 -2.15 -3.29 10.13
CA ALA A 146 -2.49 -1.88 10.26
C ALA A 146 -1.36 -1.08 10.93
N THR A 147 -1.33 0.22 10.67
CA THR A 147 -0.61 1.19 11.48
C THR A 147 -1.37 1.50 12.76
N VAL A 148 -0.71 2.10 13.75
CA VAL A 148 -1.43 2.76 14.84
C VAL A 148 -1.84 4.17 14.41
N GLY A 149 -3.12 4.53 14.63
CA GLY A 149 -3.73 5.75 14.09
C GLY A 149 -3.54 6.97 14.97
N HIS A 150 -2.98 8.07 14.44
CA HIS A 150 -2.90 9.36 15.10
C HIS A 150 -4.30 9.95 15.40
N ILE A 151 -5.23 9.90 14.44
CA ILE A 151 -6.62 10.37 14.65
C ILE A 151 -7.27 9.60 15.81
N SER A 152 -7.10 8.28 15.83
CA SER A 152 -7.63 7.44 16.92
C SER A 152 -7.03 7.81 18.28
N SER A 153 -5.73 8.14 18.30
CA SER A 153 -5.04 8.60 19.50
C SER A 153 -5.57 9.96 20.00
N ARG A 154 -5.88 10.89 19.08
CA ARG A 154 -6.53 12.16 19.45
C ARG A 154 -7.90 11.95 20.07
N ILE A 155 -8.74 11.08 19.50
CA ILE A 155 -10.05 10.73 20.05
C ILE A 155 -9.88 10.13 21.44
N ALA A 156 -8.97 9.17 21.60
CA ALA A 156 -8.73 8.53 22.89
C ALA A 156 -8.36 9.53 23.99
N VAL A 157 -7.44 10.43 23.69
CA VAL A 157 -6.96 11.41 24.70
C VAL A 157 -7.97 12.52 24.96
N MET A 158 -8.63 13.06 23.93
CA MET A 158 -9.52 14.21 24.08
C MET A 158 -10.90 13.85 24.61
N HIS A 159 -11.34 12.60 24.41
CA HIS A 159 -12.66 12.12 24.82
C HIS A 159 -12.61 10.94 25.80
N ALA A 160 -11.43 10.58 26.32
CA ALA A 160 -11.22 9.49 27.26
C ALA A 160 -11.83 8.16 26.75
N LYS A 161 -11.57 7.79 25.47
CA LYS A 161 -12.05 6.56 24.85
C LYS A 161 -10.93 5.54 24.75
N GLU A 162 -11.19 4.31 25.17
CA GLU A 162 -10.16 3.26 25.20
C GLU A 162 -10.47 2.08 24.28
N ARG A 163 -11.73 1.87 23.86
CA ARG A 163 -12.15 0.75 23.05
C ARG A 163 -12.25 1.13 21.59
N TRP A 164 -11.87 0.19 20.71
CA TRP A 164 -11.99 0.37 19.26
C TRP A 164 -13.40 0.79 18.81
N SER A 165 -14.44 0.14 19.36
CA SER A 165 -15.84 0.45 19.03
C SER A 165 -16.23 1.89 19.36
N GLU A 166 -15.78 2.40 20.50
CA GLU A 166 -16.05 3.78 20.94
C GLU A 166 -15.32 4.81 20.07
N ILE A 167 -14.04 4.55 19.77
CA ILE A 167 -13.21 5.40 18.91
C ILE A 167 -13.78 5.43 17.48
N SER A 168 -14.16 4.27 16.95
CA SER A 168 -14.76 4.15 15.62
C SER A 168 -16.13 4.85 15.54
N ALA A 169 -16.97 4.72 16.58
CA ALA A 169 -18.26 5.41 16.66
C ALA A 169 -18.08 6.93 16.65
N MET A 170 -17.12 7.47 17.40
CA MET A 170 -16.86 8.92 17.44
C MET A 170 -16.36 9.49 16.09
N ARG A 171 -15.68 8.70 15.27
CA ARG A 171 -15.29 9.12 13.92
C ARG A 171 -16.50 9.30 12.98
N GLN A 172 -17.61 8.66 13.28
CA GLN A 172 -18.84 8.67 12.50
C GLN A 172 -19.93 9.54 13.12
N ASP A 173 -19.72 10.03 14.35
CA ASP A 173 -20.68 10.87 15.07
C ASP A 173 -20.82 12.24 14.40
N THR A 174 -22.05 12.63 14.14
CA THR A 174 -22.41 13.94 13.55
C THR A 174 -23.13 14.85 14.51
N SER A 175 -23.31 14.45 15.76
CA SER A 175 -24.00 15.24 16.78
C SER A 175 -23.27 16.53 17.15
N ASP A 176 -21.93 16.52 17.05
CA ASP A 176 -21.07 17.70 17.14
C ASP A 176 -20.39 17.97 15.80
N PRO A 177 -20.74 19.06 15.10
CA PRO A 177 -20.15 19.40 13.80
C PRO A 177 -18.67 19.82 13.90
N ARG A 178 -18.17 20.14 15.09
CA ARG A 178 -16.78 20.57 15.33
C ARG A 178 -16.18 19.91 16.58
N PRO A 179 -16.10 18.58 16.63
CA PRO A 179 -15.66 17.88 17.82
C PRO A 179 -14.22 18.26 18.21
N ASP A 180 -13.93 18.26 19.50
CA ASP A 180 -12.62 18.65 20.04
C ASP A 180 -11.45 17.92 19.37
N TRP A 181 -11.59 16.60 19.13
CA TRP A 181 -10.53 15.79 18.49
C TRP A 181 -10.18 16.26 17.08
N THR A 182 -11.08 16.95 16.39
CA THR A 182 -10.87 17.49 15.04
C THR A 182 -10.25 18.88 15.09
N HIS A 183 -10.85 19.82 15.89
CA HIS A 183 -10.59 21.24 15.76
C HIS A 183 -9.76 21.85 16.88
N LYS A 184 -9.72 21.22 18.06
CA LYS A 184 -9.02 21.78 19.19
C LYS A 184 -7.52 21.51 19.13
N LYS A 185 -6.72 22.54 19.39
CA LYS A 185 -5.28 22.36 19.57
C LYS A 185 -5.03 21.56 20.86
N ALA A 186 -4.25 20.49 20.77
CA ALA A 186 -3.85 19.71 21.92
C ALA A 186 -2.88 20.48 22.82
N THR A 187 -3.02 20.30 24.12
CA THR A 187 -2.03 20.77 25.10
C THR A 187 -0.76 19.91 25.05
N PRO A 188 0.40 20.38 25.54
CA PRO A 188 1.61 19.55 25.61
C PRO A 188 1.37 18.19 26.29
N ALA A 189 0.64 18.17 27.42
CA ALA A 189 0.32 16.94 28.14
C ALA A 189 -0.56 15.98 27.32
N GLN A 190 -1.50 16.52 26.51
CA GLN A 190 -2.29 15.71 25.59
C GLN A 190 -1.44 15.15 24.45
N ILE A 191 -0.51 15.93 23.90
CA ILE A 191 0.43 15.45 22.90
C ILE A 191 1.27 14.30 23.47
N ASP A 192 1.83 14.45 24.68
CA ASP A 192 2.60 13.38 25.33
C ASP A 192 1.75 12.11 25.54
N ALA A 193 0.50 12.25 25.93
CA ALA A 193 -0.43 11.13 26.06
C ALA A 193 -0.70 10.43 24.70
N MET A 194 -0.89 11.20 23.62
CA MET A 194 -1.05 10.68 22.26
C MET A 194 0.19 9.91 21.81
N ILE A 195 1.39 10.47 22.01
CA ILE A 195 2.65 9.79 21.72
C ILE A 195 2.76 8.47 22.49
N GLY A 196 2.36 8.46 23.75
CA GLY A 196 2.31 7.24 24.57
C GLY A 196 1.34 6.17 24.02
N HIS A 197 0.18 6.59 23.49
CA HIS A 197 -0.74 5.66 22.81
C HIS A 197 -0.14 5.10 21.51
N LEU A 198 0.45 5.95 20.68
CA LEU A 198 1.11 5.52 19.45
C LEU A 198 2.26 4.54 19.73
N GLU A 199 3.06 4.82 20.75
CA GLU A 199 4.18 3.94 21.14
C GLU A 199 3.69 2.57 21.62
N ARG A 200 2.63 2.52 22.45
CA ARG A 200 2.01 1.24 22.83
C ARG A 200 1.49 0.46 21.63
N GLY A 201 0.91 1.15 20.63
CA GLY A 201 0.45 0.51 19.39
C GLY A 201 1.60 -0.09 18.58
N LEU A 202 2.74 0.59 18.50
CA LEU A 202 3.94 0.08 17.84
C LEU A 202 4.49 -1.16 18.56
N VAL A 203 4.52 -1.16 19.89
CA VAL A 203 4.92 -2.33 20.69
C VAL A 203 3.96 -3.51 20.49
N ALA A 204 2.68 -3.25 20.26
CA ALA A 204 1.68 -4.27 19.95
C ALA A 204 1.75 -4.79 18.49
N GLY A 205 2.74 -4.37 17.71
CA GLY A 205 3.01 -4.88 16.36
C GLY A 205 2.36 -4.09 15.23
N ALA A 206 2.02 -2.82 15.44
CA ALA A 206 1.59 -1.93 14.34
C ALA A 206 2.69 -1.77 13.29
N LEU A 207 2.30 -1.66 12.02
CA LEU A 207 3.21 -1.57 10.87
C LEU A 207 3.88 -0.20 10.70
N GLY A 208 3.55 0.75 11.56
CA GLY A 208 3.99 2.13 11.53
C GLY A 208 2.95 3.05 12.15
N VAL A 209 3.00 4.34 11.82
CA VAL A 209 2.05 5.35 12.30
C VAL A 209 1.27 5.91 11.13
N GLY A 210 -0.07 5.89 11.23
CA GLY A 210 -0.98 6.49 10.25
C GLY A 210 -1.45 7.87 10.70
N MET A 211 -1.45 8.86 9.81
CA MET A 211 -1.81 10.25 10.10
C MET A 211 -2.71 10.86 9.04
N GLY A 212 -3.71 11.63 9.47
CA GLY A 212 -4.61 12.37 8.58
C GLY A 212 -4.85 13.80 9.06
N PRO A 213 -3.84 14.70 8.99
CA PRO A 213 -4.01 16.08 9.47
C PRO A 213 -5.06 16.90 8.70
N ALA A 214 -5.44 16.52 7.48
CA ALA A 214 -6.58 17.11 6.79
C ALA A 214 -7.91 16.92 7.54
N TYR A 215 -8.03 15.81 8.26
CA TYR A 215 -9.21 15.48 9.08
C TYR A 215 -9.13 16.04 10.49
N THR A 216 -7.97 16.54 10.90
CA THR A 216 -7.71 17.10 12.22
C THR A 216 -7.03 18.46 12.10
N PRO A 217 -7.74 19.49 11.57
CA PRO A 217 -7.14 20.82 11.37
C PRO A 217 -6.62 21.44 12.67
N GLY A 218 -7.13 21.04 13.84
CA GLY A 218 -6.63 21.44 15.15
C GLY A 218 -5.27 20.81 15.53
N ALA A 219 -4.80 19.79 14.81
CA ALA A 219 -3.48 19.22 15.04
C ALA A 219 -2.38 20.23 14.69
N SER A 220 -1.62 20.66 15.67
CA SER A 220 -0.56 21.63 15.47
C SER A 220 0.64 21.03 14.73
N ARG A 221 1.48 21.91 14.16
CA ARG A 221 2.75 21.46 13.53
C ARG A 221 3.68 20.78 14.55
N GLU A 222 3.69 21.29 15.79
CA GLU A 222 4.41 20.66 16.90
C GLU A 222 3.93 19.24 17.18
N GLU A 223 2.61 19.02 17.19
CA GLU A 223 2.02 17.71 17.39
C GLU A 223 2.47 16.73 16.29
N LEU A 224 2.41 17.15 15.01
CA LEU A 224 2.87 16.31 13.90
C LEU A 224 4.38 16.06 13.97
N LEU A 225 5.20 17.08 14.26
CA LEU A 225 6.65 16.93 14.42
C LEU A 225 6.95 15.84 15.48
N ARG A 226 6.27 15.84 16.62
CA ARG A 226 6.43 14.83 17.67
C ARG A 226 6.08 13.41 17.20
N VAL A 227 5.12 13.27 16.29
CA VAL A 227 4.80 11.96 15.66
C VAL A 227 5.91 11.54 14.70
N PHE A 228 6.49 12.45 13.91
CA PHE A 228 7.64 12.15 13.06
C PHE A 228 8.88 11.78 13.87
N GLU A 229 9.15 12.48 14.99
CA GLU A 229 10.22 12.13 15.95
C GLU A 229 10.03 10.71 16.52
N LEU A 230 8.79 10.34 16.88
CA LEU A 230 8.48 8.98 17.32
C LEU A 230 8.78 7.95 16.22
N ALA A 231 8.31 8.20 14.99
CA ALA A 231 8.54 7.30 13.87
C ALA A 231 10.04 7.11 13.58
N ALA A 232 10.81 8.20 13.59
CA ALA A 232 12.27 8.16 13.41
C ALA A 232 12.96 7.38 14.55
N ARG A 233 12.65 7.68 15.81
CA ARG A 233 13.22 7.02 16.99
C ARG A 233 12.93 5.52 17.01
N ARG A 234 11.71 5.13 16.63
CA ARG A 234 11.28 3.72 16.59
C ARG A 234 11.66 3.03 15.27
N LYS A 235 12.24 3.76 14.31
CA LYS A 235 12.62 3.27 12.97
C LYS A 235 11.43 2.58 12.29
N VAL A 236 10.27 3.23 12.27
CA VAL A 236 9.05 2.77 11.61
C VAL A 236 8.61 3.75 10.53
N LEU A 237 7.74 3.28 9.64
CA LEU A 237 7.21 4.09 8.54
C LEU A 237 6.04 4.94 9.03
N ALA A 238 6.03 6.22 8.66
CA ALA A 238 4.89 7.09 8.80
C ALA A 238 4.09 7.15 7.49
N PHE A 239 2.77 6.98 7.56
CA PHE A 239 1.84 7.16 6.44
C PHE A 239 1.04 8.42 6.67
N ILE A 240 0.95 9.28 5.66
CA ILE A 240 0.32 10.58 5.84
C ILE A 240 -0.60 10.98 4.70
N HIS A 241 -1.88 11.21 5.04
CA HIS A 241 -2.78 12.07 4.28
C HIS A 241 -2.40 13.52 4.59
N MET A 242 -1.85 14.23 3.64
CA MET A 242 -1.33 15.59 3.84
C MET A 242 -2.41 16.55 4.38
N ARG A 243 -1.98 17.64 5.01
CA ARG A 243 -2.88 18.61 5.67
C ARG A 243 -3.84 19.30 4.71
N SER A 244 -3.35 19.64 3.53
CA SER A 244 -4.10 20.39 2.53
C SER A 244 -3.99 19.74 1.16
N ALA A 245 -5.03 19.89 0.37
CA ALA A 245 -5.11 19.44 -1.00
C ALA A 245 -5.50 20.61 -1.92
N GLY A 246 -5.35 20.39 -3.22
CA GLY A 246 -5.74 21.38 -4.22
C GLY A 246 -4.64 22.34 -4.61
N GLU A 247 -4.98 23.25 -5.50
CA GLU A 247 -4.05 24.09 -6.26
C GLU A 247 -3.93 25.51 -5.71
N VAL A 248 -4.69 25.86 -4.67
CA VAL A 248 -4.67 27.20 -4.06
C VAL A 248 -3.32 27.45 -3.39
N GLU A 249 -2.73 28.59 -3.65
CA GLU A 249 -1.49 29.06 -3.03
C GLU A 249 -1.71 30.44 -2.39
N PRO A 250 -1.26 30.67 -1.13
CA PRO A 250 -0.75 29.67 -0.18
C PRO A 250 -1.87 28.80 0.42
N GLY A 251 -1.51 27.67 1.03
CA GLY A 251 -2.42 26.79 1.78
C GLY A 251 -2.85 25.53 1.05
N GLY A 252 -2.30 25.29 -0.15
CA GLY A 252 -2.62 24.14 -0.98
C GLY A 252 -1.71 22.92 -0.78
N SER A 253 -1.64 22.08 -1.79
CA SER A 253 -0.89 20.83 -1.76
C SER A 253 0.63 21.01 -1.70
N ILE A 254 1.16 22.11 -2.26
CA ILE A 254 2.60 22.43 -2.20
C ILE A 254 3.02 22.71 -0.74
N ASP A 255 2.28 23.58 -0.03
CA ASP A 255 2.54 23.86 1.38
C ASP A 255 2.46 22.61 2.26
N ALA A 256 1.46 21.76 1.98
CA ALA A 256 1.29 20.52 2.73
C ALA A 256 2.45 19.54 2.49
N LEU A 257 2.95 19.43 1.25
CA LEU A 257 4.12 18.63 0.96
C LEU A 257 5.39 19.22 1.59
N GLN A 258 5.55 20.55 1.59
CA GLN A 258 6.67 21.22 2.25
C GLN A 258 6.68 20.94 3.77
N GLU A 259 5.51 20.95 4.45
CA GLU A 259 5.39 20.57 5.86
C GLU A 259 5.91 19.13 6.08
N VAL A 260 5.51 18.18 5.23
CA VAL A 260 5.96 16.78 5.33
C VAL A 260 7.47 16.68 5.11
N LEU A 261 7.99 17.26 4.04
CA LEU A 261 9.42 17.20 3.71
C LEU A 261 10.30 17.89 4.76
N ALA A 262 9.82 18.99 5.35
CA ALA A 262 10.51 19.67 6.46
C ALA A 262 10.60 18.78 7.69
N ASN A 263 9.50 18.09 8.07
CA ASN A 263 9.50 17.14 9.18
C ASN A 263 10.43 15.94 8.91
N VAL A 264 10.42 15.38 7.70
CA VAL A 264 11.34 14.30 7.31
C VAL A 264 12.79 14.76 7.40
N ALA A 265 13.11 15.95 6.88
CA ALA A 265 14.47 16.51 6.93
C ALA A 265 14.94 16.78 8.36
N ALA A 266 14.05 17.27 9.24
CA ALA A 266 14.38 17.59 10.62
C ALA A 266 14.55 16.35 11.51
N THR A 267 13.82 15.25 11.24
CA THR A 267 13.77 14.09 12.12
C THR A 267 14.49 12.85 11.56
N GLY A 268 14.70 12.79 10.26
CA GLY A 268 15.18 11.57 9.58
C GLY A 268 14.13 10.47 9.49
N ALA A 269 12.84 10.77 9.71
CA ALA A 269 11.75 9.79 9.60
C ALA A 269 11.57 9.32 8.16
N SER A 270 11.21 8.04 7.98
CA SER A 270 10.74 7.49 6.71
C SER A 270 9.25 7.77 6.54
N VAL A 271 8.83 8.27 5.37
CA VAL A 271 7.42 8.63 5.13
C VAL A 271 6.88 8.02 3.83
N HIS A 272 5.60 7.66 3.86
CA HIS A 272 4.79 7.37 2.69
C HIS A 272 3.63 8.36 2.62
N ILE A 273 3.59 9.16 1.56
CA ILE A 273 2.52 10.10 1.28
C ILE A 273 1.45 9.35 0.50
N VAL A 274 0.23 9.27 1.04
CA VAL A 274 -0.84 8.50 0.41
C VAL A 274 -1.50 9.27 -0.74
N HIS A 275 -2.07 8.56 -1.70
CA HIS A 275 -2.93 9.01 -2.82
C HIS A 275 -2.60 10.42 -3.37
N ILE A 276 -1.37 10.61 -3.85
CA ILE A 276 -0.82 11.92 -4.29
C ILE A 276 -1.71 12.67 -5.30
N THR A 277 -2.46 11.94 -6.13
CA THR A 277 -3.30 12.50 -7.18
C THR A 277 -4.51 13.26 -6.65
N SER A 278 -5.14 12.76 -5.57
CA SER A 278 -6.27 13.45 -4.93
C SER A 278 -5.82 14.64 -4.09
N MET A 279 -4.55 14.65 -3.64
CA MET A 279 -3.97 15.77 -2.92
C MET A 279 -3.51 16.86 -3.87
N GLY A 280 -2.80 16.49 -4.93
CA GLY A 280 -2.18 17.43 -5.86
C GLY A 280 -3.08 17.96 -6.96
N LEU A 281 -4.11 17.18 -7.36
CA LEU A 281 -4.93 17.48 -8.53
C LEU A 281 -4.03 17.80 -9.74
N GLY A 282 -4.20 18.93 -10.43
CA GLY A 282 -3.35 19.36 -11.54
C GLY A 282 -1.91 19.65 -11.16
N GLN A 283 -1.61 19.90 -9.87
CA GLN A 283 -0.23 20.07 -9.38
C GLN A 283 0.49 18.73 -9.14
N THR A 284 -0.14 17.57 -9.34
CA THR A 284 0.49 16.26 -9.11
C THR A 284 1.89 16.11 -9.74
N PRO A 285 2.15 16.52 -11.00
CA PRO A 285 3.51 16.44 -11.57
C PRO A 285 4.53 17.29 -10.80
N ARG A 286 4.11 18.45 -10.27
CA ARG A 286 4.97 19.31 -9.45
C ARG A 286 5.31 18.65 -8.11
N LEU A 287 4.32 18.06 -7.45
CA LEU A 287 4.54 17.34 -6.19
C LEU A 287 5.49 16.16 -6.40
N LEU A 288 5.32 15.38 -7.46
CA LEU A 288 6.23 14.28 -7.81
C LEU A 288 7.67 14.77 -8.02
N SER A 289 7.87 15.89 -8.76
CA SER A 289 9.18 16.50 -8.92
C SER A 289 9.81 16.94 -7.59
N MET A 290 9.01 17.45 -6.63
CA MET A 290 9.49 17.79 -5.29
C MET A 290 9.89 16.54 -4.48
N ILE A 291 9.12 15.47 -4.57
CA ILE A 291 9.45 14.18 -3.94
C ILE A 291 10.75 13.62 -4.52
N ASP A 292 10.93 13.65 -5.84
CA ASP A 292 12.17 13.21 -6.49
C ASP A 292 13.36 14.03 -6.04
N GLY A 293 13.20 15.36 -5.97
CA GLY A 293 14.22 16.25 -5.45
C GLY A 293 14.60 15.97 -3.99
N ALA A 294 13.63 15.62 -3.16
CA ALA A 294 13.85 15.21 -1.76
C ALA A 294 14.59 13.86 -1.69
N ARG A 295 14.16 12.87 -2.47
CA ARG A 295 14.80 11.55 -2.57
C ARG A 295 16.25 11.64 -3.07
N ALA A 296 16.51 12.47 -4.07
CA ALA A 296 17.87 12.71 -4.57
C ALA A 296 18.80 13.32 -3.52
N ARG A 297 18.25 13.93 -2.47
CA ARG A 297 18.97 14.45 -1.31
C ARG A 297 19.01 13.49 -0.12
N GLY A 298 18.59 12.26 -0.31
CA GLY A 298 18.63 11.21 0.71
C GLY A 298 17.44 11.16 1.66
N LEU A 299 16.37 11.93 1.44
CA LEU A 299 15.15 11.82 2.22
C LEU A 299 14.37 10.55 1.82
N ASP A 300 13.93 9.77 2.78
CA ASP A 300 13.16 8.55 2.53
C ASP A 300 11.66 8.84 2.41
N VAL A 301 11.25 9.22 1.20
CA VAL A 301 9.88 9.60 0.86
C VAL A 301 9.38 8.74 -0.30
N THR A 302 8.18 8.17 -0.15
CA THR A 302 7.47 7.45 -1.22
C THR A 302 6.03 7.90 -1.30
N THR A 303 5.34 7.52 -2.39
CA THR A 303 3.93 7.86 -2.58
C THR A 303 3.21 6.82 -3.44
N GLU A 304 1.88 6.91 -3.44
CA GLU A 304 0.98 6.04 -4.20
C GLU A 304 -0.12 6.84 -4.90
N LEU A 305 -0.86 6.15 -5.77
CA LEU A 305 -2.09 6.61 -6.39
C LEU A 305 -3.15 5.49 -6.36
N TYR A 306 -4.40 5.83 -6.59
CA TYR A 306 -5.44 4.93 -7.08
C TYR A 306 -5.91 5.34 -8.49
N PRO A 307 -6.31 4.38 -9.37
CA PRO A 307 -6.51 4.65 -10.80
C PRO A 307 -7.93 5.16 -11.12
N TYR A 308 -8.40 6.17 -10.37
CA TYR A 308 -9.74 6.76 -10.56
C TYR A 308 -9.68 8.29 -10.51
N THR A 309 -10.55 8.94 -11.27
CA THR A 309 -10.65 10.40 -11.38
C THR A 309 -11.51 11.06 -10.30
N ALA A 310 -11.87 10.32 -9.27
CA ALA A 310 -12.63 10.83 -8.14
C ALA A 310 -12.03 10.37 -6.81
N ALA A 311 -12.23 11.16 -5.77
CA ALA A 311 -11.91 10.83 -4.38
C ALA A 311 -13.18 10.36 -3.64
N SER A 312 -13.02 9.88 -2.40
CA SER A 312 -14.14 9.57 -1.52
C SER A 312 -13.75 9.78 -0.06
N THR A 313 -14.65 10.39 0.69
CA THR A 313 -14.51 10.62 2.12
C THR A 313 -15.87 10.84 2.77
N TYR A 314 -15.89 11.05 4.09
CA TYR A 314 -17.09 11.45 4.83
C TYR A 314 -17.46 12.90 4.56
N LEU A 315 -18.74 13.17 4.22
CA LEU A 315 -19.25 14.51 3.95
C LEU A 315 -19.19 15.42 5.19
N GLN A 316 -19.32 14.86 6.39
CA GLN A 316 -19.21 15.60 7.64
C GLN A 316 -17.78 15.97 8.04
N SER A 317 -16.76 15.49 7.31
CA SER A 317 -15.35 15.75 7.62
C SER A 317 -14.97 17.23 7.48
N ALA A 318 -13.87 17.61 8.10
CA ALA A 318 -13.29 18.95 8.02
C ALA A 318 -12.90 19.39 6.62
N LEU A 319 -12.75 18.44 5.65
CA LEU A 319 -12.48 18.75 4.25
C LEU A 319 -13.57 19.60 3.62
N PHE A 320 -14.82 19.46 4.08
CA PHE A 320 -15.97 20.20 3.55
C PHE A 320 -16.34 21.44 4.39
N GLU A 321 -15.42 21.96 5.18
CA GLU A 321 -15.61 23.25 5.86
C GLU A 321 -15.67 24.41 4.84
N PRO A 322 -16.27 25.56 5.23
CA PRO A 322 -16.43 26.71 4.34
C PRO A 322 -15.16 27.00 3.51
N GLY A 323 -15.34 27.30 2.23
CA GLY A 323 -14.26 27.51 1.27
C GLY A 323 -13.77 26.24 0.56
N TRP A 324 -14.35 25.06 0.82
CA TRP A 324 -13.96 23.80 0.19
C TRP A 324 -14.06 23.83 -1.34
N GLN A 325 -15.07 24.52 -1.90
CA GLN A 325 -15.25 24.66 -3.35
C GLN A 325 -14.03 25.34 -3.99
N GLY A 326 -13.58 26.45 -3.39
CA GLY A 326 -12.39 27.16 -3.89
C GLY A 326 -11.11 26.33 -3.71
N ARG A 327 -10.96 25.61 -2.59
CA ARG A 327 -9.80 24.74 -2.36
C ARG A 327 -9.66 23.62 -3.38
N PHE A 328 -10.76 23.00 -3.77
CA PHE A 328 -10.78 21.87 -4.70
C PHE A 328 -11.11 22.26 -6.14
N GLY A 329 -11.48 23.51 -6.40
CA GLY A 329 -11.87 23.97 -7.73
C GLY A 329 -13.18 23.34 -8.27
N ILE A 330 -14.08 22.91 -7.38
CA ILE A 330 -15.31 22.18 -7.71
C ILE A 330 -16.54 22.81 -7.07
N SER A 331 -17.72 22.26 -7.40
CA SER A 331 -19.00 22.72 -6.89
C SER A 331 -19.82 21.57 -6.31
N PHE A 332 -21.02 21.84 -5.79
CA PHE A 332 -21.91 20.82 -5.25
C PHE A 332 -22.21 19.68 -6.25
N LYS A 333 -22.39 19.98 -7.53
CA LYS A 333 -22.68 18.98 -8.58
C LYS A 333 -21.56 17.98 -8.82
N ASP A 334 -20.33 18.30 -8.37
CA ASP A 334 -19.17 17.44 -8.51
C ASP A 334 -19.04 16.46 -7.32
N VAL A 335 -19.92 16.63 -6.30
CA VAL A 335 -20.05 15.73 -5.15
C VAL A 335 -21.24 14.80 -5.35
N GLN A 336 -21.02 13.49 -5.24
CA GLN A 336 -22.02 12.46 -5.39
C GLN A 336 -22.27 11.76 -4.06
N TRP A 337 -23.52 11.67 -3.61
CA TRP A 337 -23.89 10.91 -2.43
C TRP A 337 -23.68 9.41 -2.67
N ALA A 338 -22.80 8.78 -1.92
CA ALA A 338 -22.37 7.42 -2.18
C ALA A 338 -23.50 6.39 -2.12
N ALA A 339 -24.45 6.55 -1.19
CA ALA A 339 -25.52 5.58 -0.97
C ALA A 339 -26.57 5.51 -2.10
N THR A 340 -26.73 6.58 -2.89
CA THR A 340 -27.78 6.65 -3.94
C THR A 340 -27.26 7.00 -5.33
N GLY A 341 -26.00 7.48 -5.44
CA GLY A 341 -25.47 8.02 -6.69
C GLY A 341 -25.92 9.45 -7.04
N GLU A 342 -26.72 10.11 -6.18
CA GLU A 342 -27.22 11.45 -6.40
C GLU A 342 -26.10 12.49 -6.45
N ARG A 343 -26.07 13.33 -7.47
CA ARG A 343 -25.24 14.54 -7.54
C ARG A 343 -25.86 15.64 -6.69
N LEU A 344 -25.05 16.26 -5.79
CA LEU A 344 -25.58 17.14 -4.78
C LEU A 344 -25.90 18.53 -5.31
N THR A 345 -26.92 19.15 -4.70
CA THR A 345 -27.21 20.59 -4.69
C THR A 345 -26.76 21.16 -3.34
N GLU A 346 -26.80 22.49 -3.17
CA GLU A 346 -26.52 23.12 -1.88
C GLU A 346 -27.47 22.62 -0.79
N GLU A 347 -28.75 22.45 -1.11
CA GLU A 347 -29.78 21.94 -0.18
C GLU A 347 -29.46 20.49 0.25
N THR A 348 -29.23 19.61 -0.73
CA THR A 348 -28.97 18.19 -0.42
C THR A 348 -27.61 17.98 0.23
N PHE A 349 -26.61 18.80 -0.12
CA PHE A 349 -25.32 18.83 0.58
C PHE A 349 -25.50 19.15 2.05
N THR A 350 -26.21 20.23 2.40
CA THR A 350 -26.48 20.63 3.80
C THR A 350 -27.20 19.53 4.56
N ARG A 351 -28.26 18.97 3.96
CA ARG A 351 -29.05 17.87 4.54
C ARG A 351 -28.20 16.62 4.82
N TYR A 352 -27.40 16.18 3.82
CA TYR A 352 -26.60 14.96 3.97
C TYR A 352 -25.37 15.19 4.85
N ARG A 353 -24.82 16.40 4.88
CA ARG A 353 -23.72 16.73 5.81
C ARG A 353 -24.15 16.57 7.28
N ALA A 354 -25.36 17.01 7.63
CA ALA A 354 -25.94 16.83 8.96
C ALA A 354 -26.20 15.34 9.30
N ARG A 355 -26.52 14.53 8.28
CA ARG A 355 -26.75 13.09 8.44
C ARG A 355 -25.45 12.31 8.57
N GLY A 356 -24.39 12.74 7.93
CA GLY A 356 -23.14 12.01 7.79
C GLY A 356 -23.22 10.84 6.79
N GLY A 357 -22.10 10.52 6.20
CA GLY A 357 -21.92 9.40 5.25
C GLY A 357 -20.89 9.69 4.19
N PHE A 358 -20.58 8.68 3.37
CA PHE A 358 -19.61 8.80 2.30
C PHE A 358 -20.12 9.56 1.08
N VAL A 359 -19.23 10.28 0.46
CA VAL A 359 -19.42 10.91 -0.87
C VAL A 359 -18.30 10.50 -1.81
N VAL A 360 -18.60 10.55 -3.11
CA VAL A 360 -17.64 10.51 -4.21
C VAL A 360 -17.44 11.93 -4.71
N ILE A 361 -16.19 12.36 -4.89
CA ILE A 361 -15.81 13.72 -5.24
C ILE A 361 -15.08 13.68 -6.58
N HIS A 362 -15.73 14.13 -7.64
CA HIS A 362 -15.22 14.10 -9.01
C HIS A 362 -14.30 15.31 -9.24
N MET A 363 -13.01 15.18 -8.94
CA MET A 363 -12.08 16.31 -8.94
C MET A 363 -10.68 16.01 -9.47
N ILE A 364 -10.33 14.72 -9.67
CA ILE A 364 -8.96 14.34 -10.05
C ILE A 364 -8.84 14.36 -11.58
N PRO A 365 -7.96 15.19 -12.15
CA PRO A 365 -7.72 15.20 -13.59
C PRO A 365 -7.09 13.88 -14.07
N GLU A 366 -7.53 13.38 -15.22
CA GLU A 366 -6.99 12.16 -15.84
C GLU A 366 -5.48 12.31 -16.14
N GLU A 367 -5.02 13.50 -16.51
CA GLU A 367 -3.61 13.80 -16.77
C GLU A 367 -2.75 13.65 -15.51
N ALA A 368 -3.27 14.07 -14.36
CA ALA A 368 -2.60 13.90 -13.06
C ALA A 368 -2.45 12.42 -12.71
N LEU A 369 -3.50 11.62 -12.97
CA LEU A 369 -3.49 10.19 -12.77
C LEU A 369 -2.45 9.52 -13.68
N ARG A 370 -2.44 9.84 -14.98
CA ARG A 370 -1.48 9.28 -15.94
C ARG A 370 -0.05 9.65 -15.59
N ALA A 371 0.20 10.91 -15.22
CA ALA A 371 1.52 11.35 -14.78
C ALA A 371 2.02 10.55 -13.57
N ALA A 372 1.16 10.30 -12.59
CA ALA A 372 1.51 9.49 -11.42
C ALA A 372 1.65 8.00 -11.76
N LEU A 373 0.77 7.43 -12.61
CA LEU A 373 0.82 6.01 -12.99
C LEU A 373 2.08 5.67 -13.78
N THR A 374 2.55 6.57 -14.66
CA THR A 374 3.79 6.39 -15.43
C THR A 374 5.04 6.68 -14.62
N HIS A 375 4.93 7.37 -13.49
CA HIS A 375 6.08 7.74 -12.66
C HIS A 375 6.73 6.49 -12.03
N PRO A 376 8.06 6.30 -12.13
CA PRO A 376 8.73 5.05 -11.78
C PRO A 376 8.66 4.71 -10.29
N THR A 377 8.51 5.70 -9.42
CA THR A 377 8.56 5.52 -7.95
C THR A 377 7.18 5.54 -7.29
N VAL A 378 6.11 5.78 -8.03
CA VAL A 378 4.73 5.77 -7.53
C VAL A 378 4.17 4.36 -7.58
N MET A 379 3.67 3.87 -6.45
CA MET A 379 2.97 2.58 -6.37
C MET A 379 1.45 2.76 -6.47
N VAL A 380 0.71 1.66 -6.47
CA VAL A 380 -0.76 1.66 -6.49
C VAL A 380 -1.27 1.14 -5.15
N GLY A 381 -2.17 1.92 -4.54
CA GLY A 381 -3.02 1.51 -3.44
C GLY A 381 -4.49 1.73 -3.82
N SER A 382 -5.43 1.07 -3.17
CA SER A 382 -6.85 1.25 -3.54
C SER A 382 -7.49 2.47 -2.88
N ASP A 383 -7.08 2.84 -1.69
CA ASP A 383 -7.80 3.77 -0.81
C ASP A 383 -9.29 3.34 -0.66
N GLY A 384 -9.48 2.00 -0.64
CA GLY A 384 -10.80 1.37 -0.72
C GLY A 384 -11.60 1.60 0.55
N VAL A 385 -12.76 2.26 0.41
CA VAL A 385 -13.72 2.48 1.51
C VAL A 385 -14.88 1.47 1.44
N PRO A 386 -15.57 1.18 2.56
CA PRO A 386 -16.74 0.30 2.55
C PRO A 386 -17.83 0.83 1.63
N LEU A 387 -18.53 -0.09 0.93
CA LEU A 387 -19.77 0.24 0.24
C LEU A 387 -20.91 0.40 1.25
N THR A 388 -21.84 1.31 0.97
CA THR A 388 -23.01 1.55 1.79
C THR A 388 -24.25 1.20 0.97
N ASN A 389 -24.97 0.15 1.37
CA ASN A 389 -26.13 -0.37 0.62
C ASN A 389 -25.82 -0.63 -0.87
N GLY A 390 -24.63 -1.14 -1.16
CA GLY A 390 -24.16 -1.38 -2.52
C GLY A 390 -23.70 -0.14 -3.30
N GLY A 391 -23.84 1.07 -2.74
CA GLY A 391 -23.34 2.33 -3.29
C GLY A 391 -21.98 2.71 -2.74
N GLY A 392 -21.23 3.54 -3.46
CA GLY A 392 -19.92 4.00 -3.01
C GLY A 392 -18.93 4.27 -4.14
N HIS A 393 -17.67 4.33 -3.77
CA HIS A 393 -16.59 4.51 -4.73
C HIS A 393 -16.09 3.14 -5.24
N PRO A 394 -15.93 2.93 -6.56
CA PRO A 394 -15.52 1.64 -7.13
C PRO A 394 -14.07 1.24 -6.79
N ARG A 395 -13.24 2.14 -6.24
CA ARG A 395 -11.81 1.90 -5.98
C ARG A 395 -11.54 0.77 -4.97
N GLY A 396 -12.46 0.53 -4.03
CA GLY A 396 -12.36 -0.62 -3.10
C GLY A 396 -12.71 -1.97 -3.71
N VAL A 397 -13.12 -1.99 -5.00
CA VAL A 397 -13.67 -3.16 -5.68
C VAL A 397 -12.86 -3.59 -6.90
N GLY A 398 -12.35 -2.62 -7.71
CA GLY A 398 -11.77 -2.92 -9.02
C GLY A 398 -10.46 -2.19 -9.35
N THR A 399 -9.72 -1.69 -8.36
CA THR A 399 -8.48 -0.93 -8.57
C THR A 399 -7.44 -1.69 -9.39
N TYR A 400 -7.18 -2.94 -9.05
CA TYR A 400 -6.08 -3.70 -9.65
C TYR A 400 -6.43 -4.23 -11.03
N ALA A 401 -7.65 -4.73 -11.21
CA ALA A 401 -8.15 -5.13 -12.52
C ALA A 401 -8.26 -3.93 -13.47
N ARG A 402 -8.58 -2.73 -12.97
CA ARG A 402 -8.58 -1.49 -13.75
C ARG A 402 -7.19 -1.14 -14.26
N VAL A 403 -6.14 -1.26 -13.41
CA VAL A 403 -4.75 -1.06 -13.84
C VAL A 403 -4.41 -2.03 -14.97
N LEU A 404 -4.70 -3.32 -14.81
CA LEU A 404 -4.36 -4.36 -15.78
C LEU A 404 -5.20 -4.28 -17.07
N GLY A 405 -6.51 -4.05 -16.94
CA GLY A 405 -7.42 -3.97 -18.07
C GLY A 405 -7.30 -2.66 -18.84
N ARG A 406 -7.65 -1.56 -18.18
CA ARG A 406 -7.71 -0.25 -18.83
C ARG A 406 -6.33 0.29 -19.17
N TYR A 407 -5.44 0.45 -18.17
CA TYR A 407 -4.17 1.18 -18.39
C TYR A 407 -3.06 0.34 -19.03
N VAL A 408 -3.08 -0.99 -18.87
CA VAL A 408 -2.11 -1.88 -19.54
C VAL A 408 -2.63 -2.34 -20.89
N ARG A 409 -3.76 -3.07 -20.93
CA ARG A 409 -4.24 -3.73 -22.13
C ARG A 409 -4.85 -2.77 -23.15
N GLU A 410 -5.80 -1.91 -22.71
CA GLU A 410 -6.59 -1.09 -23.62
C GLU A 410 -5.85 0.20 -24.01
N GLU A 411 -5.37 0.95 -23.03
CA GLU A 411 -4.76 2.26 -23.25
C GLU A 411 -3.23 2.22 -23.40
N LYS A 412 -2.58 1.12 -23.01
CA LYS A 412 -1.13 0.90 -23.10
C LYS A 412 -0.30 2.03 -22.46
N VAL A 413 -0.77 2.56 -21.33
CA VAL A 413 -0.10 3.63 -20.58
C VAL A 413 1.19 3.14 -19.94
N ILE A 414 1.17 1.91 -19.42
CA ILE A 414 2.32 1.19 -18.87
C ILE A 414 2.29 -0.27 -19.35
N ASP A 415 3.45 -0.93 -19.37
CA ASP A 415 3.54 -2.37 -19.68
C ASP A 415 3.10 -3.23 -18.49
N LEU A 416 2.82 -4.52 -18.76
CA LEU A 416 2.30 -5.45 -17.77
C LEU A 416 3.29 -5.69 -16.61
N MET A 417 4.60 -5.84 -16.90
CA MET A 417 5.59 -6.07 -15.85
C MET A 417 5.71 -4.85 -14.91
N THR A 418 5.68 -3.65 -15.48
CA THR A 418 5.64 -2.40 -14.71
C THR A 418 4.39 -2.32 -13.83
N ALA A 419 3.22 -2.70 -14.34
CA ALA A 419 1.99 -2.75 -13.57
C ALA A 419 2.11 -3.73 -12.39
N LEU A 420 2.55 -4.97 -12.65
CA LEU A 420 2.77 -5.98 -11.62
C LEU A 420 3.76 -5.50 -10.55
N ARG A 421 4.83 -4.81 -10.96
CA ARG A 421 5.77 -4.19 -10.03
C ARG A 421 5.10 -3.19 -9.09
N LYS A 422 4.24 -2.30 -9.64
CA LYS A 422 3.56 -1.25 -8.87
C LYS A 422 2.49 -1.78 -7.90
N ILE A 423 1.87 -2.91 -8.23
CA ILE A 423 0.76 -3.48 -7.44
C ILE A 423 1.17 -4.63 -6.51
N SER A 424 2.42 -5.11 -6.60
CA SER A 424 2.88 -6.23 -5.76
C SER A 424 4.26 -5.97 -5.15
N LEU A 425 5.31 -5.83 -5.98
CA LEU A 425 6.69 -5.74 -5.52
C LEU A 425 6.99 -4.43 -4.80
N MET A 426 6.59 -3.28 -5.33
CA MET A 426 6.89 -1.98 -4.73
C MET A 426 6.28 -1.80 -3.33
N PRO A 427 5.00 -2.14 -3.08
CA PRO A 427 4.45 -2.15 -1.73
C PRO A 427 5.20 -3.10 -0.79
N ALA A 428 5.59 -4.30 -1.25
CA ALA A 428 6.38 -5.23 -0.46
C ALA A 428 7.75 -4.63 -0.11
N GLN A 429 8.48 -4.10 -1.10
CA GLN A 429 9.80 -3.48 -0.92
C GLN A 429 9.74 -2.26 0.02
N ARG A 430 8.68 -1.46 -0.06
CA ARG A 430 8.51 -0.32 0.85
C ARG A 430 8.38 -0.75 2.30
N LEU A 431 7.65 -1.83 2.55
CA LEU A 431 7.37 -2.32 3.89
C LEU A 431 8.45 -3.25 4.45
N GLU A 432 9.17 -4.01 3.61
CA GLU A 432 10.12 -5.04 4.07
C GLU A 432 11.30 -4.49 4.86
N LEU A 433 11.59 -3.20 4.74
CA LEU A 433 12.62 -2.51 5.53
C LEU A 433 12.23 -2.41 7.02
N PHE A 434 10.93 -2.40 7.30
CA PHE A 434 10.35 -2.20 8.63
C PHE A 434 9.62 -3.44 9.15
N VAL A 435 9.12 -4.27 8.22
CA VAL A 435 8.26 -5.43 8.48
C VAL A 435 8.86 -6.67 7.82
N PRO A 436 9.68 -7.47 8.52
CA PRO A 436 10.42 -8.59 7.92
C PRO A 436 9.55 -9.61 7.16
N ALA A 437 8.29 -9.81 7.57
CA ALA A 437 7.36 -10.70 6.87
C ALA A 437 7.13 -10.31 5.41
N MET A 438 7.24 -9.02 5.08
CA MET A 438 7.04 -8.51 3.71
C MET A 438 8.16 -8.92 2.75
N ARG A 439 9.32 -9.37 3.24
CA ARG A 439 10.42 -9.91 2.40
C ARG A 439 10.02 -11.14 1.61
N ARG A 440 9.01 -11.89 2.07
CA ARG A 440 8.49 -13.08 1.39
C ARG A 440 7.29 -12.81 0.49
N LYS A 441 6.84 -11.56 0.33
CA LYS A 441 5.67 -11.17 -0.44
C LYS A 441 6.04 -10.38 -1.70
N GLY A 442 5.12 -10.28 -2.65
CA GLY A 442 5.28 -9.51 -3.88
C GLY A 442 6.30 -10.08 -4.88
N ARG A 443 6.65 -11.38 -4.76
CA ARG A 443 7.64 -12.07 -5.63
C ARG A 443 7.34 -13.55 -5.78
N ILE A 444 7.85 -14.16 -6.88
CA ILE A 444 7.72 -15.60 -7.15
C ILE A 444 9.11 -16.22 -7.16
N ALA A 445 9.49 -16.82 -6.04
CA ALA A 445 10.71 -17.61 -5.89
C ALA A 445 10.51 -18.71 -4.84
N VAL A 446 11.36 -19.74 -4.87
CA VAL A 446 11.33 -20.78 -3.83
C VAL A 446 11.55 -20.17 -2.45
N GLY A 447 10.73 -20.57 -1.48
CA GLY A 447 10.72 -20.07 -0.10
C GLY A 447 9.88 -18.80 0.12
N MET A 448 9.32 -18.22 -0.93
CA MET A 448 8.37 -17.10 -0.80
C MET A 448 6.98 -17.61 -0.41
N ASP A 449 6.18 -16.75 0.22
CA ASP A 449 4.80 -17.06 0.55
C ASP A 449 4.01 -17.39 -0.73
N ALA A 450 3.20 -18.43 -0.70
CA ALA A 450 2.37 -18.81 -1.85
C ALA A 450 1.11 -17.92 -1.94
N ASP A 451 1.34 -16.60 -1.95
CA ASP A 451 0.35 -15.57 -2.24
C ASP A 451 0.43 -15.25 -3.74
N LEU A 452 -0.53 -15.76 -4.50
CA LEU A 452 -0.48 -15.74 -5.96
C LEU A 452 -1.80 -15.26 -6.56
N THR A 453 -1.70 -14.51 -7.66
CA THR A 453 -2.84 -14.13 -8.49
C THR A 453 -2.67 -14.67 -9.90
N VAL A 454 -3.68 -15.41 -10.36
CA VAL A 454 -3.74 -15.99 -11.71
C VAL A 454 -4.86 -15.29 -12.47
N PHE A 455 -4.53 -14.68 -13.61
CA PHE A 455 -5.51 -13.92 -14.38
C PHE A 455 -5.35 -14.12 -15.89
N ASP A 456 -6.46 -13.91 -16.61
CA ASP A 456 -6.47 -13.89 -18.07
C ASP A 456 -6.09 -12.48 -18.56
N PRO A 457 -4.92 -12.29 -19.17
CA PRO A 457 -4.46 -10.97 -19.60
C PRO A 457 -5.32 -10.38 -20.73
N ALA A 458 -6.07 -11.20 -21.46
CA ALA A 458 -6.96 -10.76 -22.53
C ALA A 458 -8.33 -10.28 -21.99
N ARG A 459 -8.72 -10.72 -20.77
CA ARG A 459 -10.08 -10.48 -20.22
C ARG A 459 -10.08 -9.61 -18.96
N VAL A 460 -8.99 -9.58 -18.20
CA VAL A 460 -8.95 -8.86 -16.91
C VAL A 460 -9.39 -7.42 -17.07
N ILE A 461 -10.44 -7.03 -16.29
CA ILE A 461 -11.02 -5.67 -16.29
C ILE A 461 -11.86 -5.46 -15.02
N ASP A 462 -11.93 -4.23 -14.53
CA ASP A 462 -12.93 -3.80 -13.56
C ASP A 462 -14.31 -3.65 -14.21
N ARG A 463 -15.36 -4.00 -13.47
CA ARG A 463 -16.76 -3.78 -13.85
C ARG A 463 -17.44 -2.73 -12.99
N ALA A 464 -16.83 -2.42 -11.86
CA ALA A 464 -17.32 -1.44 -10.92
C ALA A 464 -17.27 -0.03 -11.52
N THR A 465 -18.39 0.68 -11.45
CA THR A 465 -18.52 2.08 -11.88
C THR A 465 -18.97 2.95 -10.71
N PHE A 466 -18.95 4.28 -10.86
CA PHE A 466 -19.47 5.19 -9.83
C PHE A 466 -20.96 5.04 -9.58
N ASP A 467 -21.73 4.56 -10.58
CA ASP A 467 -23.18 4.35 -10.47
C ASP A 467 -23.52 2.92 -9.99
N LYS A 468 -22.64 1.95 -10.27
CA LYS A 468 -22.79 0.54 -9.92
C LYS A 468 -21.47 -0.01 -9.38
N PRO A 469 -21.05 0.40 -8.17
CA PRO A 469 -19.74 0.03 -7.64
C PRO A 469 -19.64 -1.42 -7.15
N ALA A 470 -20.75 -2.04 -6.74
CA ALA A 470 -20.76 -3.41 -6.19
C ALA A 470 -20.73 -4.48 -7.30
N GLN A 471 -19.68 -4.47 -8.13
CA GLN A 471 -19.50 -5.43 -9.24
C GLN A 471 -18.10 -6.02 -9.18
N PHE A 472 -18.00 -7.36 -9.10
CA PHE A 472 -16.71 -8.05 -9.13
C PHE A 472 -15.96 -7.79 -10.44
N SER A 473 -14.63 -7.73 -10.34
CA SER A 473 -13.75 -7.74 -11.50
C SER A 473 -13.85 -9.05 -12.27
N GLU A 474 -13.64 -9.00 -13.58
CA GLU A 474 -13.59 -10.17 -14.47
C GLU A 474 -12.15 -10.53 -14.82
N GLY A 475 -11.94 -11.80 -15.19
CA GLY A 475 -10.65 -12.30 -15.67
C GLY A 475 -9.63 -12.63 -14.55
N ILE A 476 -9.94 -12.39 -13.28
CA ILE A 476 -9.15 -12.90 -12.14
C ILE A 476 -9.60 -14.34 -11.88
N ARG A 477 -8.83 -15.30 -12.43
CA ARG A 477 -9.18 -16.72 -12.44
C ARG A 477 -9.01 -17.39 -11.09
N HIS A 478 -7.83 -17.22 -10.47
CA HIS A 478 -7.54 -17.82 -9.17
C HIS A 478 -6.76 -16.83 -8.31
N VAL A 479 -7.04 -16.85 -7.02
CA VAL A 479 -6.25 -16.12 -6.00
C VAL A 479 -5.96 -17.09 -4.86
N LEU A 480 -4.68 -17.19 -4.52
CA LEU A 480 -4.19 -18.04 -3.44
C LEU A 480 -3.56 -17.17 -2.36
N VAL A 481 -3.94 -17.43 -1.12
CA VAL A 481 -3.35 -16.81 0.09
C VAL A 481 -2.66 -17.91 0.89
N GLY A 482 -1.34 -17.87 0.94
CA GLY A 482 -0.56 -18.94 1.54
C GLY A 482 -0.93 -20.32 0.98
N GLY A 483 -1.04 -20.46 -0.33
CA GLY A 483 -1.36 -21.71 -1.02
C GLY A 483 -2.83 -22.15 -0.97
N THR A 484 -3.67 -21.47 -0.20
CA THR A 484 -5.11 -21.77 -0.13
C THR A 484 -5.88 -20.91 -1.13
N PHE A 485 -6.70 -21.51 -1.97
CA PHE A 485 -7.57 -20.77 -2.88
C PHE A 485 -8.61 -19.98 -2.11
N VAL A 486 -8.64 -18.67 -2.30
CA VAL A 486 -9.72 -17.78 -1.86
C VAL A 486 -10.64 -17.40 -3.03
N VAL A 487 -10.09 -17.46 -4.27
CA VAL A 487 -10.84 -17.41 -5.52
C VAL A 487 -10.39 -18.58 -6.38
N ARG A 488 -11.35 -19.34 -6.92
CA ARG A 488 -11.11 -20.43 -7.87
C ARG A 488 -12.12 -20.35 -9.00
N ASP A 489 -11.65 -20.39 -10.23
CA ASP A 489 -12.49 -20.28 -11.45
C ASP A 489 -13.42 -19.06 -11.41
N GLU A 490 -12.85 -17.89 -11.03
CA GLU A 490 -13.57 -16.61 -10.86
C GLU A 490 -14.66 -16.65 -9.76
N GLN A 491 -14.69 -17.66 -8.90
CA GLN A 491 -15.65 -17.76 -7.80
C GLN A 491 -14.97 -17.71 -6.44
N LEU A 492 -15.57 -17.02 -5.49
CA LEU A 492 -15.11 -17.04 -4.10
C LEU A 492 -15.25 -18.45 -3.52
N VAL A 493 -14.18 -18.95 -2.92
CA VAL A 493 -14.22 -20.23 -2.20
C VAL A 493 -14.88 -20.00 -0.84
N PRO A 494 -15.97 -20.71 -0.52
CA PRO A 494 -16.68 -20.51 0.73
C PRO A 494 -15.91 -21.05 1.94
N GLN A 495 -16.13 -20.44 3.10
CA GLN A 495 -15.67 -20.92 4.42
C GLN A 495 -14.15 -21.09 4.55
N VAL A 496 -13.36 -20.34 3.78
CA VAL A 496 -11.90 -20.30 3.91
C VAL A 496 -11.45 -18.99 4.56
N ALA A 497 -10.47 -19.07 5.45
CA ALA A 497 -9.89 -17.93 6.14
C ALA A 497 -8.37 -18.09 6.29
N PRO A 498 -7.61 -18.16 5.18
CA PRO A 498 -6.17 -18.42 5.21
C PRO A 498 -5.33 -17.21 5.61
N GLY A 499 -5.93 -16.04 5.69
CA GLY A 499 -5.25 -14.77 5.96
C GLY A 499 -4.53 -14.78 7.30
N ARG A 500 -3.33 -14.20 7.32
CA ARG A 500 -2.48 -14.12 8.50
C ARG A 500 -2.19 -12.66 8.87
N PRO A 501 -2.03 -12.37 10.18
CA PRO A 501 -1.61 -11.06 10.61
C PRO A 501 -0.18 -10.77 10.15
N ILE A 502 0.02 -9.56 9.63
CA ILE A 502 1.33 -8.98 9.37
C ILE A 502 1.59 -7.99 10.48
N ARG A 503 2.66 -8.20 11.24
CA ARG A 503 3.05 -7.38 12.39
C ARG A 503 4.53 -7.04 12.33
N THR A 504 4.92 -5.91 12.90
CA THR A 504 6.32 -5.71 13.29
C THR A 504 6.65 -6.67 14.42
N GLN A 505 7.89 -7.14 14.48
CA GLN A 505 8.36 -7.84 15.66
C GLN A 505 8.68 -6.80 16.75
N PRO A 506 8.35 -7.05 18.02
CA PRO A 506 8.64 -6.15 19.12
C PRO A 506 10.15 -5.96 19.33
#